data_ba40fc273871742233f71a71e87c81cd
#
_entry.id   ba40fc273871742233f71a71e87c81cd
#
_cell.length_a   1.000
_cell.length_b   1.000
_cell.length_c   1.000
_cell.angle_alpha   90.00
_cell.angle_beta   90.00
_cell.angle_gamma   90.00
#
_symmetry.space_group_name_H-M   'P 1'
#
loop_
_entity.id
_entity.type
_entity.pdbx_description
1 polymer ?
#
loop_
_entity_poly.entity_id
_entity_poly.type
_entity_poly.pdbx_seq_one_letter_code
_entity_poly.pdbx_strand_id
1 'polypeptide(L)'
;RAKKLPMIEDLRDESDHGNPVRLVLVPRSNRVEADELMKHLFATTDLERSYRVNLNMIGIDGRPGVKGLDRLLREWLTFRTETVRRRLEHRLERVVKRLHILEGYLVAYLNIDEVIHIIRTEDKPKPALMARFGISDIQAEAILELKLRNLAKLEEMSIRGEQDELQQEREQLEKILGSEARLKTLIKNELLAVAEKYGDERRSPL
;
A
#
# COMPACT_ATOMS: atom_id res chain seq x y z
N ARG A 1 -8.35 -26.82 44.38
CA ARG A 1 -9.76 -27.28 44.40
C ARG A 1 -10.49 -26.51 45.51
N ALA A 2 -10.66 -25.22 45.35
CA ALA A 2 -11.53 -24.46 46.25
C ALA A 2 -13.00 -24.85 45.95
N LYS A 3 -13.79 -25.13 46.96
CA LYS A 3 -15.21 -25.51 46.91
C LYS A 3 -16.15 -24.46 46.25
N LYS A 4 -15.65 -23.79 45.19
CA LYS A 4 -16.39 -22.70 44.53
C LYS A 4 -17.36 -23.16 43.43
N LEU A 5 -17.29 -24.44 43.03
CA LEU A 5 -18.12 -25.00 41.97
C LEU A 5 -18.82 -26.27 42.46
N PRO A 6 -19.89 -26.15 43.26
CA PRO A 6 -20.58 -27.29 43.86
C PRO A 6 -21.31 -28.18 42.85
N MET A 7 -21.58 -27.66 41.65
CA MET A 7 -22.31 -28.37 40.60
C MET A 7 -21.40 -29.28 39.73
N ILE A 8 -20.05 -29.14 39.83
CA ILE A 8 -19.08 -29.89 39.07
C ILE A 8 -18.46 -30.98 39.93
N GLU A 9 -18.42 -32.20 39.40
CA GLU A 9 -17.75 -33.33 40.01
C GLU A 9 -16.29 -33.41 39.57
N ASP A 10 -16.04 -33.28 38.27
CA ASP A 10 -14.69 -33.42 37.70
C ASP A 10 -14.43 -32.41 36.59
N LEU A 11 -13.16 -32.07 36.38
CA LEU A 11 -12.64 -31.21 35.32
C LEU A 11 -11.49 -31.91 34.67
N ARG A 12 -11.58 -32.09 33.35
CA ARG A 12 -10.52 -32.71 32.53
C ARG A 12 -10.06 -31.74 31.46
N ASP A 13 -8.76 -31.71 31.24
CA ASP A 13 -8.18 -31.07 30.11
C ASP A 13 -7.95 -32.14 29.02
N GLU A 14 -8.71 -32.05 27.95
CA GLU A 14 -8.64 -32.93 26.79
C GLU A 14 -8.13 -32.16 25.55
N SER A 15 -7.33 -31.12 25.77
CA SER A 15 -6.72 -30.34 24.68
C SER A 15 -5.76 -31.21 23.88
N ASP A 16 -5.85 -31.12 22.56
CA ASP A 16 -4.98 -31.79 21.59
C ASP A 16 -4.58 -30.84 20.45
N HIS A 17 -3.84 -31.34 19.48
CA HIS A 17 -3.42 -30.55 18.31
C HIS A 17 -4.59 -30.09 17.42
N GLY A 18 -5.70 -30.84 17.37
CA GLY A 18 -6.90 -30.50 16.61
C GLY A 18 -7.82 -29.54 17.38
N ASN A 19 -7.81 -29.65 18.73
CA ASN A 19 -8.59 -28.83 19.66
C ASN A 19 -7.65 -28.24 20.73
N PRO A 20 -6.97 -27.12 20.43
CA PRO A 20 -5.95 -26.57 21.32
C PRO A 20 -6.44 -26.16 22.71
N VAL A 21 -7.75 -25.93 22.85
CA VAL A 21 -8.40 -25.67 24.14
C VAL A 21 -9.67 -26.47 24.23
N ARG A 22 -9.63 -27.61 24.95
CA ARG A 22 -10.80 -28.44 25.22
C ARG A 22 -10.86 -28.83 26.69
N LEU A 23 -11.73 -28.15 27.41
CA LEU A 23 -12.00 -28.46 28.81
C LEU A 23 -13.32 -29.19 28.92
N VAL A 24 -13.30 -30.38 29.50
CA VAL A 24 -14.50 -31.19 29.78
C VAL A 24 -14.90 -31.04 31.23
N LEU A 25 -16.13 -30.57 31.45
CA LEU A 25 -16.72 -30.36 32.73
C LEU A 25 -17.75 -31.49 32.99
N VAL A 26 -17.56 -32.27 34.04
CA VAL A 26 -18.49 -33.33 34.42
C VAL A 26 -19.41 -32.82 35.54
N PRO A 27 -20.73 -32.67 35.29
CA PRO A 27 -21.66 -32.24 36.31
C PRO A 27 -21.84 -33.34 37.35
N ARG A 28 -22.08 -32.96 38.60
CA ARG A 28 -22.27 -33.90 39.71
C ARG A 28 -23.55 -34.72 39.59
N SER A 29 -24.52 -34.26 38.82
CA SER A 29 -25.82 -34.92 38.62
C SER A 29 -26.35 -34.63 37.24
N ASN A 30 -26.98 -35.62 36.61
CA ASN A 30 -27.68 -35.46 35.33
C ASN A 30 -28.90 -34.52 35.38
N ARG A 31 -29.26 -34.04 36.57
CA ARG A 31 -30.34 -33.04 36.78
C ARG A 31 -29.84 -31.61 36.63
N VAL A 32 -28.54 -31.40 36.53
CA VAL A 32 -27.95 -30.06 36.32
C VAL A 32 -28.16 -29.69 34.87
N GLU A 33 -28.96 -28.65 34.61
CA GLU A 33 -29.16 -28.08 33.28
C GLU A 33 -27.87 -27.43 32.80
N ALA A 34 -27.44 -27.77 31.57
CA ALA A 34 -26.18 -27.27 31.00
C ALA A 34 -26.12 -25.73 30.92
N ASP A 35 -27.23 -25.09 30.53
CA ASP A 35 -27.34 -23.64 30.44
C ASP A 35 -27.23 -22.93 31.81
N GLU A 36 -27.80 -23.50 32.84
CA GLU A 36 -27.66 -22.96 34.18
C GLU A 36 -26.23 -23.11 34.71
N LEU A 37 -25.61 -24.25 34.45
CA LEU A 37 -24.21 -24.47 34.77
C LEU A 37 -23.30 -23.47 34.06
N MET A 38 -23.51 -23.24 32.77
CA MET A 38 -22.73 -22.28 32.01
C MET A 38 -22.90 -20.84 32.49
N LYS A 39 -24.13 -20.40 32.77
CA LYS A 39 -24.40 -19.09 33.39
C LYS A 39 -23.68 -18.92 34.72
N HIS A 40 -23.71 -19.96 35.56
CA HIS A 40 -23.00 -19.96 36.85
C HIS A 40 -21.47 -19.86 36.64
N LEU A 41 -20.93 -20.61 35.70
CA LEU A 41 -19.50 -20.59 35.38
C LEU A 41 -19.05 -19.22 34.85
N PHE A 42 -19.81 -18.60 33.97
CA PHE A 42 -19.52 -17.25 33.47
C PHE A 42 -19.55 -16.21 34.57
N ALA A 43 -20.49 -16.33 35.53
CA ALA A 43 -20.62 -15.39 36.66
C ALA A 43 -19.54 -15.57 37.74
N THR A 44 -19.02 -16.80 37.93
CA THR A 44 -18.15 -17.12 39.07
C THR A 44 -16.70 -17.42 38.72
N THR A 45 -16.39 -17.56 37.45
CA THR A 45 -15.02 -17.89 36.97
C THR A 45 -14.55 -16.89 35.92
N ASP A 46 -13.29 -17.03 35.48
CA ASP A 46 -12.69 -16.23 34.42
C ASP A 46 -13.03 -16.73 33.00
N LEU A 47 -14.04 -17.61 32.83
CA LEU A 47 -14.51 -18.05 31.50
C LEU A 47 -15.17 -16.92 30.72
N GLU A 48 -15.79 -15.98 31.39
CA GLU A 48 -16.21 -14.70 30.84
C GLU A 48 -15.49 -13.57 31.55
N ARG A 49 -14.83 -12.71 30.79
CA ARG A 49 -14.07 -11.62 31.35
C ARG A 49 -14.22 -10.35 30.49
N SER A 50 -14.53 -9.25 31.15
CA SER A 50 -14.56 -7.95 30.52
C SER A 50 -13.17 -7.34 30.47
N TYR A 51 -12.74 -6.98 29.27
CA TYR A 51 -11.48 -6.25 29.06
C TYR A 51 -11.80 -4.81 28.71
N ARG A 52 -11.19 -3.88 29.43
CA ARG A 52 -11.30 -2.47 29.09
C ARG A 52 -10.28 -2.15 28.00
N VAL A 53 -10.77 -1.78 26.82
CA VAL A 53 -9.92 -1.33 25.68
C VAL A 53 -9.90 0.19 25.67
N ASN A 54 -8.71 0.77 25.78
CA ASN A 54 -8.49 2.21 25.75
C ASN A 54 -7.56 2.55 24.60
N LEU A 55 -8.11 3.03 23.48
CA LEU A 55 -7.38 3.40 22.28
C LEU A 55 -6.89 4.85 22.39
N ASN A 56 -5.77 5.04 23.10
CA ASN A 56 -5.12 6.35 23.19
C ASN A 56 -4.09 6.47 22.06
N MET A 57 -4.37 7.32 21.06
CA MET A 57 -3.58 7.44 19.85
C MET A 57 -3.42 8.90 19.43
N ILE A 58 -2.34 9.18 18.71
CA ILE A 58 -2.12 10.46 18.04
C ILE A 58 -2.96 10.48 16.76
N GLY A 59 -3.82 11.47 16.62
CA GLY A 59 -4.68 11.64 15.46
C GLY A 59 -4.01 12.36 14.29
N ILE A 60 -4.78 12.60 13.22
CA ILE A 60 -4.34 13.40 12.06
C ILE A 60 -4.00 14.83 12.48
N ASP A 61 -4.64 15.34 13.54
CA ASP A 61 -4.39 16.64 14.15
C ASP A 61 -3.07 16.72 14.94
N GLY A 62 -2.31 15.62 15.01
CA GLY A 62 -1.06 15.53 15.77
C GLY A 62 -1.24 15.52 17.29
N ARG A 63 -2.47 15.43 17.81
CA ARG A 63 -2.76 15.46 19.25
C ARG A 63 -3.08 14.08 19.79
N PRO A 64 -2.55 13.72 20.96
CA PRO A 64 -2.94 12.48 21.64
C PRO A 64 -4.37 12.58 22.18
N GLY A 65 -5.11 11.49 22.11
CA GLY A 65 -6.47 11.43 22.63
C GLY A 65 -7.04 10.02 22.57
N VAL A 66 -8.03 9.77 23.42
CA VAL A 66 -8.79 8.53 23.40
C VAL A 66 -9.82 8.59 22.29
N LYS A 67 -9.76 7.61 21.37
CA LYS A 67 -10.64 7.55 20.21
C LYS A 67 -11.41 6.24 20.17
N GLY A 68 -12.66 6.31 19.73
CA GLY A 68 -13.42 5.10 19.37
C GLY A 68 -12.86 4.49 18.08
N LEU A 69 -13.08 3.19 17.91
CA LEU A 69 -12.60 2.42 16.76
C LEU A 69 -13.06 3.03 15.42
N ASP A 70 -14.34 3.45 15.35
CA ASP A 70 -14.90 4.09 14.15
C ASP A 70 -14.14 5.35 13.75
N ARG A 71 -13.90 6.25 14.71
CA ARG A 71 -13.15 7.49 14.46
C ARG A 71 -11.72 7.19 14.02
N LEU A 72 -11.07 6.24 14.66
CA LEU A 72 -9.72 5.82 14.36
C LEU A 72 -9.60 5.28 12.92
N LEU A 73 -10.54 4.42 12.51
CA LEU A 73 -10.57 3.88 11.16
C LEU A 73 -10.84 4.97 10.10
N ARG A 74 -11.71 5.93 10.39
CA ARG A 74 -11.97 7.08 9.49
C ARG A 74 -10.74 7.96 9.33
N GLU A 75 -10.07 8.30 10.42
CA GLU A 75 -8.83 9.09 10.36
C GLU A 75 -7.73 8.34 9.61
N TRP A 76 -7.61 7.03 9.83
CA TRP A 76 -6.66 6.19 9.11
C TRP A 76 -6.96 6.16 7.60
N LEU A 77 -8.22 6.02 7.20
CA LEU A 77 -8.61 6.04 5.78
C LEU A 77 -8.28 7.39 5.13
N THR A 78 -8.50 8.49 5.84
CA THR A 78 -8.12 9.83 5.35
C THR A 78 -6.61 9.91 5.13
N PHE A 79 -5.83 9.55 6.13
CA PHE A 79 -4.36 9.50 6.04
C PHE A 79 -3.89 8.58 4.89
N ARG A 80 -4.49 7.40 4.76
CA ARG A 80 -4.17 6.46 3.69
C ARG A 80 -4.45 7.04 2.31
N THR A 81 -5.60 7.71 2.16
CA THR A 81 -6.00 8.36 0.89
C THR A 81 -4.99 9.41 0.47
N GLU A 82 -4.57 10.29 1.38
CA GLU A 82 -3.55 11.30 1.09
C GLU A 82 -2.18 10.69 0.78
N THR A 83 -1.81 9.64 1.49
CA THR A 83 -0.53 8.93 1.26
C THR A 83 -0.50 8.27 -0.11
N VAL A 84 -1.60 7.62 -0.52
CA VAL A 84 -1.71 7.02 -1.85
C VAL A 84 -1.71 8.11 -2.93
N ARG A 85 -2.44 9.20 -2.74
CA ARG A 85 -2.43 10.35 -3.66
C ARG A 85 -1.01 10.86 -3.89
N ARG A 86 -0.28 11.19 -2.84
CA ARG A 86 1.12 11.66 -2.93
C ARG A 86 2.05 10.66 -3.61
N ARG A 87 1.85 9.35 -3.36
CA ARG A 87 2.60 8.29 -4.05
C ARG A 87 2.36 8.30 -5.56
N LEU A 88 1.09 8.46 -5.99
CA LEU A 88 0.73 8.50 -7.40
C LEU A 88 1.21 9.81 -8.07
N GLU A 89 1.10 10.94 -7.41
CA GLU A 89 1.61 12.23 -7.88
C GLU A 89 3.13 12.18 -8.08
N HIS A 90 3.87 11.64 -7.11
CA HIS A 90 5.32 11.45 -7.25
C HIS A 90 5.68 10.52 -8.40
N ARG A 91 4.91 9.43 -8.59
CA ARG A 91 5.12 8.52 -9.73
C ARG A 91 4.84 9.23 -11.05
N LEU A 92 3.76 10.00 -11.15
CA LEU A 92 3.41 10.79 -12.32
C LEU A 92 4.52 11.79 -12.66
N GLU A 93 5.04 12.51 -11.67
CA GLU A 93 6.16 13.45 -11.88
C GLU A 93 7.39 12.75 -12.48
N ARG A 94 7.73 11.57 -11.98
CA ARG A 94 8.85 10.79 -12.53
C ARG A 94 8.59 10.33 -13.97
N VAL A 95 7.37 9.89 -14.27
CA VAL A 95 6.96 9.47 -15.61
C VAL A 95 7.04 10.65 -16.59
N VAL A 96 6.50 11.81 -16.22
CA VAL A 96 6.54 13.02 -17.04
C VAL A 96 7.97 13.48 -17.29
N LYS A 97 8.82 13.49 -16.26
CA LYS A 97 10.24 13.84 -16.43
C LYS A 97 10.96 12.87 -17.38
N ARG A 98 10.67 11.58 -17.28
CA ARG A 98 11.28 10.59 -18.16
C ARG A 98 10.81 10.72 -19.60
N LEU A 99 9.51 10.91 -19.83
CA LEU A 99 8.93 11.17 -21.15
C LEU A 99 9.59 12.39 -21.81
N HIS A 100 9.75 13.48 -21.05
CA HIS A 100 10.41 14.69 -21.54
C HIS A 100 11.84 14.42 -22.02
N ILE A 101 12.62 13.61 -21.28
CA ILE A 101 13.97 13.22 -21.70
C ILE A 101 13.95 12.33 -22.95
N LEU A 102 13.01 11.37 -23.03
CA LEU A 102 12.87 10.48 -24.19
C LEU A 102 12.52 11.26 -25.47
N GLU A 103 11.70 12.31 -25.37
CA GLU A 103 11.42 13.21 -26.49
C GLU A 103 12.71 13.86 -27.00
N GLY A 104 13.60 14.32 -26.10
CA GLY A 104 14.91 14.85 -26.45
C GLY A 104 15.80 13.81 -27.12
N TYR A 105 15.80 12.58 -26.64
CA TYR A 105 16.57 11.48 -27.26
C TYR A 105 16.08 11.13 -28.65
N LEU A 106 14.77 11.17 -28.92
CA LEU A 106 14.24 10.98 -30.27
C LEU A 106 14.71 12.07 -31.23
N VAL A 107 14.71 13.32 -30.78
CA VAL A 107 15.26 14.45 -31.60
C VAL A 107 16.74 14.21 -31.91
N ALA A 108 17.53 13.82 -30.91
CA ALA A 108 18.94 13.52 -31.09
C ALA A 108 19.19 12.33 -32.05
N TYR A 109 18.39 11.26 -31.89
CA TYR A 109 18.51 10.07 -32.74
C TYR A 109 18.21 10.38 -34.21
N LEU A 110 17.10 11.09 -34.48
CA LEU A 110 16.70 11.45 -35.83
C LEU A 110 17.68 12.42 -36.53
N ASN A 111 18.52 13.13 -35.75
CA ASN A 111 19.45 14.13 -36.25
C ASN A 111 20.89 13.89 -35.75
N ILE A 112 21.29 12.63 -35.61
CA ILE A 112 22.51 12.25 -34.89
C ILE A 112 23.77 12.89 -35.48
N ASP A 113 23.88 12.95 -36.82
CA ASP A 113 25.03 13.53 -37.49
C ASP A 113 25.18 15.03 -37.21
N GLU A 114 24.05 15.74 -37.17
CA GLU A 114 24.02 17.18 -36.86
C GLU A 114 24.31 17.44 -35.39
N VAL A 115 23.81 16.60 -34.49
CA VAL A 115 24.13 16.65 -33.03
C VAL A 115 25.63 16.45 -32.82
N ILE A 116 26.24 15.44 -33.45
CA ILE A 116 27.68 15.20 -33.36
C ILE A 116 28.47 16.38 -33.96
N HIS A 117 28.02 16.93 -35.08
CA HIS A 117 28.68 18.09 -35.71
C HIS A 117 28.68 19.28 -34.73
N ILE A 118 27.53 19.63 -34.15
CA ILE A 118 27.43 20.73 -33.18
C ILE A 118 28.33 20.50 -31.97
N ILE A 119 28.34 19.29 -31.41
CA ILE A 119 29.19 18.97 -30.23
C ILE A 119 30.69 19.13 -30.57
N ARG A 120 31.10 18.88 -31.80
CA ARG A 120 32.52 18.95 -32.23
C ARG A 120 32.96 20.33 -32.65
N THR A 121 32.06 21.19 -33.13
CA THR A 121 32.41 22.49 -33.73
C THR A 121 32.08 23.68 -32.84
N GLU A 122 31.12 23.56 -31.98
CA GLU A 122 30.67 24.68 -31.14
C GLU A 122 31.38 24.70 -29.77
N ASP A 123 31.87 25.88 -29.37
CA ASP A 123 32.48 26.11 -28.06
C ASP A 123 31.47 25.87 -26.91
N LYS A 124 30.20 26.12 -27.19
CA LYS A 124 29.08 25.94 -26.23
C LYS A 124 27.99 25.08 -26.88
N PRO A 125 28.14 23.77 -26.88
CA PRO A 125 27.21 22.87 -27.58
C PRO A 125 25.79 22.86 -27.02
N LYS A 126 25.62 23.04 -25.71
CA LYS A 126 24.28 23.02 -25.06
C LYS A 126 23.34 24.12 -25.59
N PRO A 127 23.69 25.42 -25.55
CA PRO A 127 22.87 26.47 -26.16
C PRO A 127 22.65 26.29 -27.65
N ALA A 128 23.65 25.79 -28.38
CA ALA A 128 23.55 25.54 -29.84
C ALA A 128 22.52 24.43 -30.14
N LEU A 129 22.51 23.33 -29.38
CA LEU A 129 21.52 22.25 -29.50
C LEU A 129 20.11 22.78 -29.16
N MET A 130 19.96 23.55 -28.08
CA MET A 130 18.67 24.15 -27.68
C MET A 130 18.12 25.05 -28.79
N ALA A 131 18.95 25.94 -29.35
CA ALA A 131 18.57 26.86 -30.42
C ALA A 131 18.22 26.13 -31.73
N ARG A 132 18.99 25.09 -32.06
CA ARG A 132 18.84 24.37 -33.34
C ARG A 132 17.62 23.45 -33.36
N PHE A 133 17.37 22.71 -32.26
CA PHE A 133 16.31 21.69 -32.19
C PHE A 133 15.11 22.11 -31.39
N GLY A 134 15.12 23.27 -30.77
CA GLY A 134 14.00 23.73 -29.90
C GLY A 134 13.80 22.91 -28.64
N ILE A 135 14.84 22.22 -28.18
CA ILE A 135 14.80 21.34 -27.00
C ILE A 135 15.06 22.14 -25.71
N SER A 136 14.60 21.62 -24.60
CA SER A 136 14.79 22.24 -23.28
C SER A 136 16.24 22.05 -22.77
N ASP A 137 16.60 22.85 -21.77
CA ASP A 137 17.89 22.73 -21.07
C ASP A 137 18.13 21.32 -20.52
N ILE A 138 17.08 20.71 -19.92
CA ILE A 138 17.13 19.34 -19.38
C ILE A 138 17.35 18.31 -20.49
N GLN A 139 16.70 18.46 -21.62
CA GLN A 139 16.86 17.57 -22.77
C GLN A 139 18.25 17.71 -23.38
N ALA A 140 18.74 18.94 -23.55
CA ALA A 140 20.09 19.20 -24.07
C ALA A 140 21.18 18.61 -23.15
N GLU A 141 21.05 18.77 -21.83
CA GLU A 141 21.97 18.16 -20.87
C GLU A 141 21.94 16.64 -20.95
N ALA A 142 20.74 16.05 -20.97
CA ALA A 142 20.59 14.59 -21.07
C ALA A 142 21.24 14.03 -22.35
N ILE A 143 21.17 14.76 -23.48
CA ILE A 143 21.80 14.40 -24.73
C ILE A 143 23.34 14.44 -24.59
N LEU A 144 23.88 15.50 -23.97
CA LEU A 144 25.33 15.65 -23.77
C LEU A 144 25.93 14.63 -22.80
N GLU A 145 25.14 14.18 -21.82
CA GLU A 145 25.53 13.14 -20.85
C GLU A 145 25.47 11.72 -21.44
N LEU A 146 24.92 11.53 -22.65
CA LEU A 146 24.84 10.22 -23.27
C LEU A 146 26.25 9.63 -23.51
N LYS A 147 26.45 8.43 -22.97
CA LYS A 147 27.69 7.68 -23.24
C LYS A 147 27.70 7.21 -24.69
N LEU A 148 28.83 7.36 -25.39
CA LEU A 148 29.01 6.94 -26.81
C LEU A 148 28.54 5.50 -27.08
N ARG A 149 28.73 4.58 -26.09
CA ARG A 149 28.25 3.20 -26.21
C ARG A 149 26.71 3.08 -26.24
N ASN A 150 26.01 4.08 -25.72
CA ASN A 150 24.54 4.09 -25.70
C ASN A 150 23.99 4.72 -26.99
N LEU A 151 24.77 5.54 -27.67
CA LEU A 151 24.41 6.05 -29.00
C LEU A 151 24.31 4.92 -30.03
N ALA A 152 25.17 3.91 -29.95
CA ALA A 152 25.08 2.71 -30.79
C ALA A 152 23.88 1.81 -30.48
N LYS A 153 23.27 1.95 -29.30
CA LYS A 153 22.10 1.20 -28.82
C LYS A 153 20.82 2.02 -28.80
N LEU A 154 20.86 3.28 -29.25
CA LEU A 154 19.67 4.10 -29.43
C LEU A 154 18.91 3.58 -30.67
N GLU A 155 18.27 2.43 -30.53
CA GLU A 155 17.30 1.98 -31.51
C GLU A 155 16.03 2.79 -31.33
N GLU A 156 15.60 3.49 -32.39
CA GLU A 156 14.35 4.28 -32.39
C GLU A 156 13.18 3.49 -31.85
N MET A 157 13.09 2.20 -32.18
CA MET A 157 12.04 1.30 -31.68
C MET A 157 12.08 1.14 -30.17
N SER A 158 13.25 1.08 -29.56
CA SER A 158 13.38 0.94 -28.10
C SER A 158 12.91 2.20 -27.36
N ILE A 159 13.27 3.38 -27.87
CA ILE A 159 12.85 4.67 -27.31
C ILE A 159 11.34 4.86 -27.45
N ARG A 160 10.80 4.54 -28.63
CA ARG A 160 9.35 4.61 -28.88
C ARG A 160 8.58 3.63 -28.00
N GLY A 161 9.07 2.40 -27.85
CA GLY A 161 8.46 1.41 -26.97
C GLY A 161 8.39 1.88 -25.49
N GLU A 162 9.50 2.40 -24.94
CA GLU A 162 9.52 3.00 -23.61
C GLU A 162 8.59 4.22 -23.51
N GLN A 163 8.54 5.05 -24.54
CA GLN A 163 7.67 6.22 -24.59
C GLN A 163 6.19 5.82 -24.57
N ASP A 164 5.80 4.82 -25.36
CA ASP A 164 4.42 4.33 -25.41
C ASP A 164 3.98 3.74 -24.07
N GLU A 165 4.84 2.93 -23.43
CA GLU A 165 4.57 2.38 -22.09
C GLU A 165 4.38 3.47 -21.04
N LEU A 166 5.28 4.43 -20.99
CA LEU A 166 5.22 5.53 -20.04
C LEU A 166 4.04 6.48 -20.33
N GLN A 167 3.67 6.67 -21.58
CA GLN A 167 2.50 7.46 -21.96
C GLN A 167 1.21 6.79 -21.48
N GLN A 168 1.09 5.48 -21.61
CA GLN A 168 -0.03 4.72 -21.07
C GLN A 168 -0.09 4.79 -19.54
N GLU A 169 1.07 4.65 -18.87
CA GLU A 169 1.17 4.80 -17.42
C GLU A 169 0.75 6.20 -16.97
N ARG A 170 1.21 7.25 -17.65
CA ARG A 170 0.82 8.64 -17.40
C ARG A 170 -0.69 8.80 -17.46
N GLU A 171 -1.32 8.34 -18.54
CA GLU A 171 -2.77 8.44 -18.72
C GLU A 171 -3.56 7.72 -17.61
N GLN A 172 -3.07 6.54 -17.18
CA GLN A 172 -3.69 5.81 -16.08
C GLN A 172 -3.58 6.58 -14.76
N LEU A 173 -2.40 7.13 -14.46
CA LEU A 173 -2.16 7.92 -13.24
C LEU A 173 -3.02 9.19 -13.24
N GLU A 174 -3.08 9.92 -14.36
CA GLU A 174 -3.91 11.11 -14.51
C GLU A 174 -5.42 10.78 -14.36
N LYS A 175 -5.89 9.68 -14.94
CA LYS A 175 -7.27 9.20 -14.78
C LYS A 175 -7.62 8.85 -13.33
N ILE A 176 -6.69 8.26 -12.57
CA ILE A 176 -6.92 7.94 -11.16
C ILE A 176 -6.89 9.20 -10.30
N LEU A 177 -5.90 10.07 -10.50
CA LEU A 177 -5.75 11.31 -9.74
C LEU A 177 -6.88 12.32 -10.03
N GLY A 178 -7.40 12.33 -11.25
CA GLY A 178 -8.52 13.19 -11.67
C GLY A 178 -9.89 12.74 -11.15
N SER A 179 -10.01 11.62 -10.42
CA SER A 179 -11.30 11.10 -9.94
C SER A 179 -11.21 10.51 -8.55
N GLU A 180 -11.87 11.15 -7.59
CA GLU A 180 -11.99 10.65 -6.21
C GLU A 180 -12.58 9.23 -6.14
N ALA A 181 -13.53 8.91 -7.01
CA ALA A 181 -14.14 7.59 -7.07
C ALA A 181 -13.13 6.52 -7.49
N ARG A 182 -12.28 6.81 -8.48
CA ARG A 182 -11.23 5.88 -8.95
C ARG A 182 -10.13 5.72 -7.90
N LEU A 183 -9.73 6.79 -7.23
CA LEU A 183 -8.77 6.73 -6.14
C LEU A 183 -9.29 5.86 -4.98
N LYS A 184 -10.57 6.03 -4.59
CA LYS A 184 -11.21 5.18 -3.57
C LYS A 184 -11.27 3.71 -4.00
N THR A 185 -11.57 3.45 -5.27
CA THR A 185 -11.60 2.08 -5.81
C THR A 185 -10.21 1.44 -5.78
N LEU A 186 -9.17 2.18 -6.14
CA LEU A 186 -7.77 1.71 -6.04
C LEU A 186 -7.42 1.35 -4.60
N ILE A 187 -7.71 2.25 -3.64
CA ILE A 187 -7.44 2.01 -2.22
C ILE A 187 -8.20 0.79 -1.71
N LYS A 188 -9.48 0.66 -2.08
CA LYS A 188 -10.28 -0.52 -1.75
C LYS A 188 -9.64 -1.82 -2.25
N ASN A 189 -9.18 -1.85 -3.50
CA ASN A 189 -8.56 -3.03 -4.08
C ASN A 189 -7.22 -3.37 -3.40
N GLU A 190 -6.40 -2.35 -3.07
CA GLU A 190 -5.18 -2.55 -2.29
C GLU A 190 -5.49 -3.14 -0.91
N LEU A 191 -6.52 -2.65 -0.22
CA LEU A 191 -6.94 -3.18 1.09
C LEU A 191 -7.46 -4.62 1.01
N LEU A 192 -8.22 -4.95 -0.04
CA LEU A 192 -8.69 -6.33 -0.26
C LEU A 192 -7.52 -7.29 -0.50
N ALA A 193 -6.53 -6.89 -1.31
CA ALA A 193 -5.33 -7.69 -1.52
C ALA A 193 -4.50 -7.89 -0.24
N VAL A 194 -4.43 -6.87 0.62
CA VAL A 194 -3.79 -6.98 1.95
C VAL A 194 -4.60 -7.92 2.85
N ALA A 195 -5.93 -7.83 2.83
CA ALA A 195 -6.78 -8.71 3.62
C ALA A 195 -6.66 -10.19 3.19
N GLU A 196 -6.58 -10.44 1.88
CA GLU A 196 -6.37 -11.79 1.35
C GLU A 196 -5.02 -12.38 1.78
N LYS A 197 -3.96 -11.55 1.75
CA LYS A 197 -2.59 -12.00 2.06
C LYS A 197 -2.32 -12.16 3.56
N TYR A 198 -2.92 -11.33 4.41
CA TYR A 198 -2.59 -11.21 5.83
C TYR A 198 -3.78 -11.35 6.76
N GLY A 199 -4.98 -11.53 6.22
CA GLY A 199 -6.19 -11.69 7.02
C GLY A 199 -6.24 -13.05 7.71
N ASP A 200 -6.72 -13.05 8.95
CA ASP A 200 -7.01 -14.26 9.72
C ASP A 200 -8.50 -14.52 9.74
N GLU A 201 -8.87 -15.78 9.88
CA GLU A 201 -10.26 -16.14 10.18
C GLU A 201 -10.67 -15.62 11.58
N ARG A 202 -11.93 -15.25 11.69
CA ARG A 202 -12.47 -14.81 12.97
C ARG A 202 -12.48 -15.96 13.97
N ARG A 203 -11.80 -15.78 15.10
CA ARG A 203 -11.66 -16.80 16.15
C ARG A 203 -12.84 -16.83 17.13
N SER A 204 -13.55 -15.72 17.27
CA SER A 204 -14.70 -15.62 18.18
C SER A 204 -16.01 -15.56 17.40
N PRO A 205 -17.02 -16.37 17.74
CA PRO A 205 -18.35 -16.24 17.14
C PRO A 205 -18.97 -14.87 17.46
N LEU A 206 -19.90 -14.44 16.61
CA LEU A 206 -20.74 -13.26 16.87
C LEU A 206 -21.91 -13.66 17.73
#